data_220e1215c7dcf1d6b1c20b15c51e6fea
#
_entry.id   220e1215c7dcf1d6b1c20b15c51e6fea
#
_cell.length_a   1.000
_cell.length_b   1.000
_cell.length_c   1.000
_cell.angle_alpha   90.00
_cell.angle_beta   90.00
_cell.angle_gamma   90.00
#
_symmetry.space_group_name_H-M   'P 1'
#
loop_
_entity.id
_entity.type
_entity.pdbx_description
1 polymer ?
#
loop_
_entity_poly.entity_id
_entity_poly.type
_entity_poly.pdbx_seq_one_letter_code
_entity_poly.pdbx_strand_id
1 'polypeptide(L)'
;TDYGASLIEAQTNLHVMVERMDLAAMRDFITVNKPDCVIDATHPYATIVTSTVQKACKETGCEYLRLVRPAAEEHKNCIIVQDFNEAVELLSHTEGNIFLTTGSKTLQEFTSVPDYKERIALRVLPMLDSLSKALELGYKPANIICMQGPFSELLNIEMMKRYNSRYLVTKDSGSVGGFEEKAQAAAKAGAKLIVIARGGEELGTGYSEIVKLLKDRYGSGK
;
A
#
# COMPACT_ATOMS: atom_id res chain seq x y z
N THR A 1 5.32 10.49 -6.98
CA THR A 1 6.37 11.04 -6.07
C THR A 1 7.73 10.91 -6.75
N ASP A 2 8.65 11.83 -6.46
CA ASP A 2 10.03 11.79 -6.96
C ASP A 2 10.68 10.43 -6.69
N TYR A 3 10.46 9.90 -5.51
CA TYR A 3 10.93 8.57 -5.14
C TYR A 3 10.35 7.45 -6.04
N GLY A 4 9.04 7.46 -6.31
CA GLY A 4 8.44 6.48 -7.21
C GLY A 4 8.97 6.60 -8.64
N ALA A 5 9.21 7.82 -9.10
CA ALA A 5 9.78 8.07 -10.42
C ALA A 5 11.23 7.58 -10.53
N SER A 6 12.03 7.70 -9.47
CA SER A 6 13.43 7.24 -9.45
C SER A 6 13.61 5.72 -9.58
N LEU A 7 12.52 4.96 -9.40
CA LEU A 7 12.52 3.49 -9.56
C LEU A 7 12.18 3.04 -10.98
N ILE A 8 11.83 3.98 -11.87
CA ILE A 8 11.43 3.67 -13.25
C ILE A 8 12.62 3.88 -14.16
N GLU A 9 13.02 2.83 -14.88
CA GLU A 9 14.08 2.93 -15.87
C GLU A 9 13.61 3.76 -17.07
N ALA A 10 14.49 4.64 -17.56
CA ALA A 10 14.20 5.48 -18.72
C ALA A 10 14.01 4.62 -19.99
N GLN A 11 12.93 4.86 -20.72
CA GLN A 11 12.65 4.23 -22.01
C GLN A 11 12.29 5.32 -23.02
N THR A 12 12.57 5.08 -24.29
CA THR A 12 12.37 6.07 -25.37
C THR A 12 10.93 6.51 -25.58
N ASN A 13 9.98 5.66 -25.18
CA ASN A 13 8.54 5.87 -25.33
C ASN A 13 7.84 6.07 -23.98
N LEU A 14 8.58 6.34 -22.91
CA LEU A 14 8.06 6.54 -21.57
C LEU A 14 8.35 7.96 -21.06
N HIS A 15 7.30 8.72 -20.78
CA HIS A 15 7.38 9.99 -20.08
C HIS A 15 6.92 9.83 -18.64
N VAL A 16 7.81 10.12 -17.68
CA VAL A 16 7.48 10.06 -16.25
C VAL A 16 7.22 11.48 -15.74
N MET A 17 6.00 11.73 -15.28
CA MET A 17 5.59 12.97 -14.66
C MET A 17 5.43 12.79 -13.15
N VAL A 18 5.97 13.73 -12.38
CA VAL A 18 5.89 13.69 -10.91
C VAL A 18 5.08 14.89 -10.43
N GLU A 19 3.76 14.76 -10.52
CA GLU A 19 2.85 15.80 -10.09
C GLU A 19 1.67 15.23 -9.30
N ARG A 20 1.13 16.06 -8.40
CA ARG A 20 -0.17 15.80 -7.78
C ARG A 20 -1.21 16.58 -8.55
N MET A 21 -2.03 15.89 -9.30
CA MET A 21 -3.11 16.48 -10.07
C MET A 21 -4.42 16.40 -9.27
N ASP A 22 -5.09 17.54 -9.13
CA ASP A 22 -6.48 17.57 -8.73
C ASP A 22 -7.40 17.22 -9.92
N LEU A 23 -8.71 17.29 -9.73
CA LEU A 23 -9.66 16.93 -10.79
C LEU A 23 -9.54 17.84 -12.02
N ALA A 24 -9.34 19.13 -11.82
CA ALA A 24 -9.24 20.10 -12.93
C ALA A 24 -7.97 19.84 -13.74
N ALA A 25 -6.82 19.74 -13.07
CA ALA A 25 -5.54 19.45 -13.71
C ALA A 25 -5.54 18.10 -14.44
N MET A 26 -6.15 17.07 -13.86
CA MET A 26 -6.26 15.74 -14.49
C MET A 26 -7.13 15.78 -15.75
N ARG A 27 -8.27 16.48 -15.70
CA ARG A 27 -9.14 16.66 -16.86
C ARG A 27 -8.44 17.45 -17.98
N ASP A 28 -7.74 18.53 -17.64
CA ASP A 28 -7.01 19.35 -18.60
C ASP A 28 -5.87 18.53 -19.23
N PHE A 29 -5.15 17.73 -18.44
CA PHE A 29 -4.13 16.82 -18.93
C PHE A 29 -4.69 15.81 -19.95
N ILE A 30 -5.82 15.17 -19.65
CA ILE A 30 -6.48 14.21 -20.56
C ILE A 30 -6.94 14.92 -21.84
N THR A 31 -7.52 16.13 -21.72
CA THR A 31 -8.03 16.90 -22.86
C THR A 31 -6.92 17.33 -23.81
N VAL A 32 -5.77 17.76 -23.28
CA VAL A 32 -4.62 18.21 -24.06
C VAL A 32 -3.90 17.04 -24.71
N ASN A 33 -3.63 15.97 -23.96
CA ASN A 33 -2.82 14.83 -24.44
C ASN A 33 -3.64 13.80 -25.23
N LYS A 34 -4.96 13.77 -25.07
CA LYS A 34 -5.90 12.87 -25.75
C LYS A 34 -5.44 11.39 -25.73
N PRO A 35 -5.17 10.82 -24.57
CA PRO A 35 -4.78 9.41 -24.51
C PRO A 35 -5.91 8.51 -24.98
N ASP A 36 -5.59 7.39 -25.61
CA ASP A 36 -6.56 6.38 -26.02
C ASP A 36 -7.25 5.74 -24.80
N CYS A 37 -6.52 5.53 -23.72
CA CYS A 37 -7.07 5.10 -22.43
C CYS A 37 -6.21 5.58 -21.26
N VAL A 38 -6.79 5.61 -20.09
CA VAL A 38 -6.11 5.85 -18.81
C VAL A 38 -6.16 4.58 -17.98
N ILE A 39 -5.00 4.07 -17.57
CA ILE A 39 -4.88 2.91 -16.70
C ILE A 39 -4.55 3.37 -15.29
N ASP A 40 -5.49 3.21 -14.38
CA ASP A 40 -5.27 3.47 -12.97
C ASP A 40 -4.67 2.23 -12.30
N ALA A 41 -3.37 2.26 -12.08
CA ALA A 41 -2.60 1.25 -11.36
C ALA A 41 -2.21 1.69 -9.94
N THR A 42 -2.90 2.69 -9.39
CA THR A 42 -2.62 3.20 -8.05
C THR A 42 -2.86 2.15 -6.97
N HIS A 43 -2.26 2.37 -5.81
CA HIS A 43 -2.44 1.45 -4.68
C HIS A 43 -3.91 1.39 -4.25
N PRO A 44 -4.47 0.22 -3.88
CA PRO A 44 -5.88 0.07 -3.48
C PRO A 44 -6.37 1.07 -2.42
N TYR A 45 -5.49 1.48 -1.51
CA TYR A 45 -5.79 2.48 -0.48
C TYR A 45 -5.67 3.94 -0.95
N ALA A 46 -5.36 4.18 -2.22
CA ALA A 46 -5.27 5.53 -2.79
C ALA A 46 -6.64 5.99 -3.36
N THR A 47 -7.70 5.85 -2.58
CA THR A 47 -9.10 6.05 -2.99
C THR A 47 -9.37 7.44 -3.57
N ILE A 48 -8.72 8.49 -3.04
CA ILE A 48 -8.88 9.87 -3.51
C ILE A 48 -8.40 9.99 -4.96
N VAL A 49 -7.19 9.51 -5.27
CA VAL A 49 -6.64 9.60 -6.62
C VAL A 49 -7.42 8.73 -7.61
N THR A 50 -7.82 7.53 -7.20
CA THR A 50 -8.67 6.64 -7.99
C THR A 50 -9.99 7.34 -8.38
N SER A 51 -10.69 7.92 -7.41
CA SER A 51 -11.94 8.64 -7.67
C SER A 51 -11.73 9.88 -8.56
N THR A 52 -10.61 10.58 -8.39
CA THR A 52 -10.25 11.76 -9.21
C THR A 52 -10.03 11.36 -10.67
N VAL A 53 -9.21 10.33 -10.92
CA VAL A 53 -8.93 9.83 -12.27
C VAL A 53 -10.21 9.32 -12.94
N GLN A 54 -10.98 8.51 -12.23
CA GLN A 54 -12.25 7.97 -12.75
C GLN A 54 -13.22 9.07 -13.16
N LYS A 55 -13.35 10.12 -12.32
CA LYS A 55 -14.21 11.26 -12.60
C LYS A 55 -13.70 12.07 -13.79
N ALA A 56 -12.40 12.35 -13.86
CA ALA A 56 -11.80 13.06 -14.98
C ALA A 56 -12.00 12.32 -16.32
N CYS A 57 -11.78 11.00 -16.34
CA CYS A 57 -12.04 10.18 -17.53
C CYS A 57 -13.51 10.22 -17.95
N LYS A 58 -14.45 10.14 -17.00
CA LYS A 58 -15.88 10.25 -17.28
C LYS A 58 -16.26 11.60 -17.88
N GLU A 59 -15.70 12.70 -17.36
CA GLU A 59 -15.99 14.06 -17.82
C GLU A 59 -15.39 14.35 -19.22
N THR A 60 -14.25 13.71 -19.55
CA THR A 60 -13.57 13.90 -20.84
C THR A 60 -13.96 12.87 -21.91
N GLY A 61 -14.73 11.84 -21.53
CA GLY A 61 -15.07 10.72 -22.43
C GLY A 61 -13.89 9.77 -22.71
N CYS A 62 -12.80 9.86 -21.94
CA CYS A 62 -11.66 8.97 -22.09
C CYS A 62 -11.93 7.62 -21.44
N GLU A 63 -11.48 6.54 -22.07
CA GLU A 63 -11.62 5.20 -21.50
C GLU A 63 -10.80 5.08 -20.19
N TYR A 64 -11.44 4.53 -19.16
CA TYR A 64 -10.82 4.27 -17.87
C TYR A 64 -10.71 2.77 -17.60
N LEU A 65 -9.50 2.32 -17.30
CA LEU A 65 -9.23 0.94 -16.91
C LEU A 65 -8.63 0.91 -15.50
N ARG A 66 -9.26 0.18 -14.59
CA ARG A 66 -8.70 -0.05 -13.25
C ARG A 66 -7.91 -1.35 -13.23
N LEU A 67 -6.62 -1.25 -12.97
CA LEU A 67 -5.78 -2.40 -12.70
C LEU A 67 -5.97 -2.83 -11.23
N VAL A 68 -6.60 -3.97 -11.02
CA VAL A 68 -6.73 -4.57 -9.68
C VAL A 68 -5.68 -5.65 -9.48
N ARG A 69 -5.15 -5.69 -8.27
CA ARG A 69 -4.28 -6.78 -7.84
C ARG A 69 -5.15 -7.87 -7.24
N PRO A 70 -4.85 -9.15 -7.48
CA PRO A 70 -5.53 -10.23 -6.77
C PRO A 70 -5.51 -9.96 -5.27
N ALA A 71 -6.64 -10.18 -4.60
CA ALA A 71 -6.66 -10.18 -3.15
C ALA A 71 -5.70 -11.26 -2.65
N ALA A 72 -5.12 -11.06 -1.47
CA ALA A 72 -4.36 -12.12 -0.83
C ALA A 72 -5.27 -13.32 -0.58
N GLU A 73 -4.74 -14.55 -0.73
CA GLU A 73 -5.48 -15.75 -0.38
C GLU A 73 -5.91 -15.70 1.10
N GLU A 74 -7.08 -16.25 1.41
CA GLU A 74 -7.58 -16.30 2.79
C GLU A 74 -6.62 -17.13 3.66
N HIS A 75 -5.84 -16.47 4.49
CA HIS A 75 -5.02 -17.16 5.48
C HIS A 75 -5.87 -17.54 6.67
N LYS A 76 -5.98 -18.84 6.94
CA LYS A 76 -6.81 -19.44 7.99
C LYS A 76 -6.54 -18.94 9.43
N ASN A 77 -5.44 -18.22 9.65
CA ASN A 77 -4.98 -17.76 10.96
C ASN A 77 -4.76 -16.25 11.06
N CYS A 78 -5.46 -15.45 10.28
CA CYS A 78 -5.41 -14.00 10.40
C CYS A 78 -6.70 -13.42 10.96
N ILE A 79 -6.59 -12.29 11.62
CA ILE A 79 -7.72 -11.45 12.04
C ILE A 79 -7.87 -10.38 10.96
N ILE A 80 -9.00 -10.39 10.28
CA ILE A 80 -9.31 -9.35 9.29
C ILE A 80 -10.12 -8.26 10.01
N VAL A 81 -9.67 -7.03 9.85
CA VAL A 81 -10.35 -5.82 10.33
C VAL A 81 -10.67 -4.90 9.17
N GLN A 82 -11.78 -4.18 9.27
CA GLN A 82 -12.30 -3.38 8.15
C GLN A 82 -11.47 -2.12 7.89
N ASP A 83 -10.96 -1.51 8.96
CA ASP A 83 -10.20 -0.27 8.87
C ASP A 83 -9.15 -0.15 9.99
N PHE A 84 -8.47 0.99 10.03
CA PHE A 84 -7.45 1.28 11.04
C PHE A 84 -8.04 1.47 12.43
N ASN A 85 -9.27 1.96 12.55
CA ASN A 85 -9.92 2.19 13.85
C ASN A 85 -10.25 0.86 14.51
N GLU A 86 -10.78 -0.10 13.75
CA GLU A 86 -11.03 -1.46 14.25
C GLU A 86 -9.74 -2.16 14.66
N ALA A 87 -8.63 -1.95 13.89
CA ALA A 87 -7.32 -2.48 14.28
C ALA A 87 -6.83 -1.87 15.61
N VAL A 88 -6.98 -0.56 15.80
CA VAL A 88 -6.62 0.15 17.02
C VAL A 88 -7.47 -0.31 18.20
N GLU A 89 -8.78 -0.42 18.03
CA GLU A 89 -9.70 -0.91 19.05
C GLU A 89 -9.31 -2.32 19.50
N LEU A 90 -9.11 -3.25 18.55
CA LEU A 90 -8.67 -4.60 18.84
C LEU A 90 -7.36 -4.60 19.64
N LEU A 91 -6.35 -3.83 19.22
CA LEU A 91 -5.04 -3.77 19.86
C LEU A 91 -5.07 -3.09 21.24
N SER A 92 -6.03 -2.21 21.46
CA SER A 92 -6.22 -1.54 22.75
C SER A 92 -6.70 -2.49 23.85
N HIS A 93 -7.33 -3.59 23.47
CA HIS A 93 -7.77 -4.65 24.38
C HIS A 93 -6.79 -5.83 24.46
N THR A 94 -5.57 -5.67 23.97
CA THR A 94 -4.57 -6.73 23.92
C THR A 94 -3.28 -6.32 24.65
N GLU A 95 -2.49 -7.31 25.03
CA GLU A 95 -1.15 -7.14 25.60
C GLU A 95 -0.09 -7.69 24.64
N GLY A 96 1.14 -7.17 24.76
CA GLY A 96 2.30 -7.59 24.00
C GLY A 96 2.64 -6.63 22.85
N ASN A 97 3.82 -6.85 22.25
CA ASN A 97 4.39 -5.94 21.28
C ASN A 97 3.76 -6.14 19.90
N ILE A 98 3.77 -5.07 19.13
CA ILE A 98 3.13 -4.96 17.83
C ILE A 98 4.21 -4.60 16.80
N PHE A 99 4.28 -5.36 15.70
CA PHE A 99 5.06 -4.98 14.54
C PHE A 99 4.14 -4.35 13.50
N LEU A 100 4.25 -3.04 13.29
CA LEU A 100 3.40 -2.25 12.43
C LEU A 100 4.05 -2.04 11.05
N THR A 101 3.45 -2.55 9.99
CA THR A 101 3.98 -2.49 8.62
C THR A 101 3.04 -1.76 7.65
N THR A 102 2.21 -0.87 8.17
CA THR A 102 1.20 -0.13 7.39
C THR A 102 1.73 1.15 6.73
N GLY A 103 2.98 1.52 7.02
CA GLY A 103 3.63 2.71 6.51
C GLY A 103 3.35 3.98 7.33
N SER A 104 3.99 5.10 6.99
CA SER A 104 3.99 6.33 7.80
C SER A 104 2.68 7.10 7.79
N LYS A 105 1.82 6.92 6.80
CA LYS A 105 0.59 7.72 6.65
C LYS A 105 -0.45 7.48 7.75
N THR A 106 -0.41 6.31 8.37
CA THR A 106 -1.42 5.84 9.34
C THR A 106 -0.86 5.70 10.75
N LEU A 107 0.31 6.26 11.01
CA LEU A 107 0.93 6.19 12.35
C LEU A 107 0.14 6.94 13.43
N GLN A 108 -0.54 8.02 13.02
CA GLN A 108 -1.34 8.84 13.94
C GLN A 108 -2.47 8.03 14.59
N GLU A 109 -3.14 7.18 13.83
CA GLU A 109 -4.25 6.35 14.31
C GLU A 109 -3.79 5.40 15.42
N PHE A 110 -2.60 4.84 15.27
CA PHE A 110 -2.03 3.89 16.24
C PHE A 110 -1.48 4.54 17.52
N THR A 111 -1.42 5.87 17.60
CA THR A 111 -1.06 6.56 18.86
C THR A 111 -2.14 6.41 19.94
N SER A 112 -3.35 5.99 19.57
CA SER A 112 -4.44 5.69 20.50
C SER A 112 -4.33 4.30 21.17
N VAL A 113 -3.42 3.45 20.69
CA VAL A 113 -3.15 2.15 21.37
C VAL A 113 -2.43 2.42 22.71
N PRO A 114 -2.91 1.85 23.82
CA PRO A 114 -2.22 2.00 25.11
C PRO A 114 -0.75 1.58 25.02
N ASP A 115 0.11 2.38 25.61
CA ASP A 115 1.56 2.17 25.62
C ASP A 115 2.20 2.03 24.24
N TYR A 116 1.63 2.67 23.21
CA TYR A 116 2.10 2.55 21.83
C TYR A 116 3.59 2.82 21.65
N LYS A 117 4.14 3.77 22.43
CA LYS A 117 5.57 4.13 22.38
C LYS A 117 6.48 2.96 22.75
N GLU A 118 6.01 2.11 23.66
CA GLU A 118 6.72 0.93 24.15
C GLU A 118 6.43 -0.30 23.30
N ARG A 119 5.16 -0.49 22.97
CA ARG A 119 4.64 -1.70 22.36
C ARG A 119 4.82 -1.76 20.86
N ILE A 120 4.86 -0.62 20.15
CA ILE A 120 4.88 -0.61 18.70
C ILE A 120 6.30 -0.44 18.17
N ALA A 121 6.80 -1.46 17.47
CA ALA A 121 7.88 -1.34 16.52
C ALA A 121 7.27 -1.15 15.13
N LEU A 122 7.76 -0.18 14.38
CA LEU A 122 7.18 0.17 13.09
C LEU A 122 8.21 0.14 11.97
N ARG A 123 7.74 -0.22 10.77
CA ARG A 123 8.55 -0.18 9.56
C ARG A 123 7.97 0.79 8.55
N VAL A 124 8.78 1.76 8.16
CA VAL A 124 8.45 2.82 7.21
C VAL A 124 9.49 2.89 6.09
N LEU A 125 9.19 3.62 5.03
CA LEU A 125 10.17 3.89 3.99
C LEU A 125 11.33 4.74 4.54
N PRO A 126 12.56 4.60 4.00
CA PRO A 126 13.74 5.38 4.41
C PRO A 126 13.70 6.80 3.83
N MET A 127 12.61 7.51 4.10
CA MET A 127 12.36 8.87 3.67
C MET A 127 12.32 9.80 4.89
N LEU A 128 12.85 10.99 4.77
CA LEU A 128 12.88 11.98 5.86
C LEU A 128 11.48 12.23 6.43
N ASP A 129 10.48 12.45 5.59
CA ASP A 129 9.10 12.68 6.02
C ASP A 129 8.54 11.50 6.83
N SER A 130 8.89 10.28 6.46
CA SER A 130 8.41 9.08 7.17
C SER A 130 9.02 8.96 8.56
N LEU A 131 10.31 9.25 8.66
CA LEU A 131 11.04 9.24 9.94
C LEU A 131 10.60 10.41 10.82
N SER A 132 10.56 11.64 10.27
CA SER A 132 10.13 12.84 11.00
C SER A 132 8.73 12.66 11.58
N LYS A 133 7.79 12.19 10.77
CA LYS A 133 6.43 11.91 11.24
C LYS A 133 6.38 10.90 12.40
N ALA A 134 7.17 9.84 12.34
CA ALA A 134 7.22 8.86 13.42
C ALA A 134 7.78 9.46 14.71
N LEU A 135 8.84 10.28 14.61
CA LEU A 135 9.46 10.95 15.75
C LEU A 135 8.54 12.03 16.34
N GLU A 136 7.89 12.85 15.51
CA GLU A 136 6.91 13.87 15.93
C GLU A 136 5.73 13.27 16.68
N LEU A 137 5.30 12.07 16.27
CA LEU A 137 4.26 11.31 16.97
C LEU A 137 4.76 10.64 18.26
N GLY A 138 6.04 10.75 18.58
CA GLY A 138 6.62 10.26 19.81
C GLY A 138 6.95 8.76 19.83
N TYR A 139 7.00 8.10 18.66
CA TYR A 139 7.53 6.73 18.58
C TYR A 139 9.00 6.71 18.97
N LYS A 140 9.42 5.69 19.73
CA LYS A 140 10.82 5.57 20.15
C LYS A 140 11.75 5.32 18.95
N PRO A 141 12.87 6.05 18.82
CA PRO A 141 13.84 5.82 17.73
C PRO A 141 14.29 4.35 17.63
N ALA A 142 14.46 3.67 18.76
CA ALA A 142 14.86 2.26 18.82
C ALA A 142 13.81 1.29 18.21
N ASN A 143 12.57 1.75 18.08
CA ASN A 143 11.45 0.98 17.52
C ASN A 143 11.10 1.38 16.08
N ILE A 144 11.89 2.27 15.46
CA ILE A 144 11.64 2.73 14.08
C ILE A 144 12.62 2.04 13.14
N ILE A 145 12.08 1.33 12.16
CA ILE A 145 12.84 0.67 11.09
C ILE A 145 12.58 1.43 9.79
N CYS A 146 13.60 2.11 9.28
CA CYS A 146 13.55 2.78 7.97
C CYS A 146 14.15 1.86 6.92
N MET A 147 13.30 1.12 6.21
CA MET A 147 13.75 0.16 5.21
C MET A 147 12.73 0.00 4.08
N GLN A 148 13.24 -0.15 2.85
CA GLN A 148 12.44 -0.42 1.67
C GLN A 148 12.39 -1.90 1.36
N GLY A 149 11.18 -2.39 1.01
CA GLY A 149 10.97 -3.75 0.50
C GLY A 149 11.42 -3.93 -0.97
N PRO A 150 11.26 -5.14 -1.52
CA PRO A 150 10.58 -6.27 -0.91
C PRO A 150 11.37 -6.93 0.23
N PHE A 151 10.68 -7.61 1.14
CA PHE A 151 11.27 -8.26 2.31
C PHE A 151 11.05 -9.76 2.23
N SER A 152 12.12 -10.53 2.42
CA SER A 152 12.01 -11.99 2.55
C SER A 152 11.23 -12.38 3.81
N GLU A 153 10.69 -13.57 3.81
CA GLU A 153 10.08 -14.19 4.98
C GLU A 153 11.04 -14.18 6.18
N LEU A 154 12.30 -14.61 5.96
CA LEU A 154 13.30 -14.67 7.02
C LEU A 154 13.56 -13.32 7.67
N LEU A 155 13.67 -12.27 6.88
CA LEU A 155 13.88 -10.91 7.40
C LEU A 155 12.67 -10.42 8.21
N ASN A 156 11.45 -10.73 7.78
CA ASN A 156 10.25 -10.43 8.55
C ASN A 156 10.23 -11.20 9.89
N ILE A 157 10.63 -12.48 9.90
CA ILE A 157 10.73 -13.28 11.13
C ILE A 157 11.73 -12.65 12.11
N GLU A 158 12.93 -12.31 11.65
CA GLU A 158 13.98 -11.77 12.52
C GLU A 158 13.61 -10.37 13.08
N MET A 159 12.92 -9.53 12.30
CA MET A 159 12.38 -8.27 12.82
C MET A 159 11.34 -8.53 13.92
N MET A 160 10.38 -9.43 13.70
CA MET A 160 9.37 -9.76 14.72
C MET A 160 9.99 -10.32 16.00
N LYS A 161 10.98 -11.21 15.87
CA LYS A 161 11.73 -11.73 17.01
C LYS A 161 12.50 -10.64 17.76
N ARG A 162 13.21 -9.76 17.02
CA ARG A 162 13.99 -8.65 17.59
C ARG A 162 13.14 -7.76 18.49
N TYR A 163 11.88 -7.53 18.12
CA TYR A 163 10.94 -6.69 18.88
C TYR A 163 9.97 -7.50 19.75
N ASN A 164 10.17 -8.82 19.86
CA ASN A 164 9.28 -9.71 20.60
C ASN A 164 7.80 -9.49 20.26
N SER A 165 7.51 -9.40 18.95
CA SER A 165 6.21 -9.01 18.43
C SER A 165 5.19 -10.13 18.58
N ARG A 166 4.12 -9.87 19.30
CA ARG A 166 2.98 -10.76 19.45
C ARG A 166 1.94 -10.57 18.34
N TYR A 167 1.96 -9.39 17.72
CA TYR A 167 1.06 -9.02 16.61
C TYR A 167 1.86 -8.47 15.45
N LEU A 168 1.48 -8.86 14.24
CA LEU A 168 1.90 -8.21 12.99
C LEU A 168 0.69 -7.52 12.39
N VAL A 169 0.75 -6.21 12.19
CA VAL A 169 -0.30 -5.44 11.52
C VAL A 169 0.15 -5.07 10.11
N THR A 170 -0.63 -5.45 9.13
CA THR A 170 -0.37 -5.14 7.73
C THR A 170 -1.65 -4.79 6.98
N LYS A 171 -1.50 -4.15 5.82
CA LYS A 171 -2.58 -3.96 4.85
C LYS A 171 -2.68 -5.17 3.95
N ASP A 172 -3.88 -5.48 3.45
CA ASP A 172 -4.02 -6.37 2.31
C ASP A 172 -3.44 -5.68 1.06
N SER A 173 -2.16 -5.88 0.82
CA SER A 173 -1.45 -5.30 -0.32
C SER A 173 -1.38 -6.25 -1.53
N GLY A 174 -1.97 -7.42 -1.43
CA GLY A 174 -1.86 -8.50 -2.41
C GLY A 174 -0.45 -9.10 -2.48
N SER A 175 -0.25 -10.05 -3.37
CA SER A 175 1.03 -10.78 -3.54
C SER A 175 2.21 -9.84 -3.85
N VAL A 176 2.01 -8.84 -4.70
CA VAL A 176 3.06 -7.86 -5.06
C VAL A 176 3.52 -7.01 -3.87
N GLY A 177 2.70 -6.87 -2.82
CA GLY A 177 3.04 -6.12 -1.61
C GLY A 177 3.78 -6.93 -0.53
N GLY A 178 4.23 -8.15 -0.85
CA GLY A 178 4.90 -9.04 0.10
C GLY A 178 3.97 -9.47 1.24
N PHE A 179 2.69 -9.66 0.94
CA PHE A 179 1.70 -10.10 1.92
C PHE A 179 1.99 -11.54 2.36
N GLU A 180 2.27 -12.42 1.39
CA GLU A 180 2.51 -13.84 1.63
C GLU A 180 3.72 -14.05 2.56
N GLU A 181 4.85 -13.38 2.27
CA GLU A 181 6.06 -13.44 3.10
C GLU A 181 5.81 -12.96 4.52
N LYS A 182 4.94 -11.96 4.70
CA LYS A 182 4.54 -11.47 6.03
C LYS A 182 3.64 -12.46 6.76
N ALA A 183 2.69 -13.07 6.06
CA ALA A 183 1.78 -14.03 6.64
C ALA A 183 2.50 -15.31 7.09
N GLN A 184 3.37 -15.86 6.25
CA GLN A 184 4.21 -17.00 6.59
C GLN A 184 5.16 -16.68 7.73
N ALA A 185 5.77 -15.49 7.70
CA ALA A 185 6.65 -15.03 8.75
C ALA A 185 5.93 -14.88 10.11
N ALA A 186 4.72 -14.32 10.12
CA ALA A 186 3.92 -14.20 11.33
C ALA A 186 3.63 -15.58 11.95
N ALA A 187 3.18 -16.54 11.12
CA ALA A 187 2.92 -17.90 11.57
C ALA A 187 4.18 -18.57 12.17
N LYS A 188 5.34 -18.44 11.52
CA LYS A 188 6.62 -19.02 11.98
C LYS A 188 7.19 -18.31 13.21
N ALA A 189 6.96 -17.01 13.35
CA ALA A 189 7.37 -16.25 14.53
C ALA A 189 6.40 -16.38 15.71
N GLY A 190 5.25 -17.06 15.55
CA GLY A 190 4.22 -17.19 16.57
C GLY A 190 3.44 -15.88 16.81
N ALA A 191 3.48 -14.94 15.87
CA ALA A 191 2.75 -13.70 15.94
C ALA A 191 1.35 -13.85 15.32
N LYS A 192 0.35 -13.18 15.90
CA LYS A 192 -0.99 -13.09 15.29
C LYS A 192 -0.97 -12.05 14.18
N LEU A 193 -1.41 -12.44 12.99
CA LEU A 193 -1.53 -11.55 11.84
C LEU A 193 -2.86 -10.79 11.90
N ILE A 194 -2.80 -9.47 11.89
CA ILE A 194 -3.93 -8.56 11.75
C ILE A 194 -3.84 -7.90 10.38
N VAL A 195 -4.85 -8.13 9.56
CA VAL A 195 -4.93 -7.64 8.17
C VAL A 195 -6.01 -6.58 8.08
N ILE A 196 -5.60 -5.37 7.75
CA ILE A 196 -6.56 -4.31 7.45
C ILE A 196 -7.06 -4.53 6.03
N ALA A 197 -8.36 -4.76 5.91
CA ALA A 197 -9.02 -5.03 4.64
C ALA A 197 -8.93 -3.83 3.69
N ARG A 198 -9.05 -4.10 2.39
CA ARG A 198 -9.26 -3.05 1.39
C ARG A 198 -10.65 -2.47 1.57
N GLY A 199 -10.79 -1.16 1.51
CA GLY A 199 -12.10 -0.50 1.59
C GLY A 199 -12.95 -0.82 0.35
N GLY A 200 -13.89 -1.76 0.47
CA GLY A 200 -14.85 -2.13 -0.57
C GLY A 200 -14.32 -3.14 -1.61
N GLU A 201 -15.24 -3.71 -2.39
CA GLU A 201 -14.88 -4.49 -3.57
C GLU A 201 -14.23 -3.57 -4.62
N GLU A 202 -12.98 -3.84 -4.95
CA GLU A 202 -12.26 -3.12 -5.98
C GLU A 202 -12.66 -3.69 -7.35
N LEU A 203 -13.62 -3.04 -8.01
CA LEU A 203 -14.02 -3.40 -9.37
C LEU A 203 -12.91 -3.00 -10.35
N GLY A 204 -12.45 -3.96 -11.13
CA GLY A 204 -11.40 -3.70 -12.13
C GLY A 204 -10.92 -4.97 -12.81
N THR A 205 -9.84 -4.84 -13.54
CA THR A 205 -9.31 -5.89 -14.42
C THR A 205 -7.93 -6.31 -13.97
N GLY A 206 -7.64 -7.59 -13.97
CA GLY A 206 -6.34 -8.15 -13.63
C GLY A 206 -5.25 -7.80 -14.65
N TYR A 207 -3.98 -7.86 -14.22
CA TYR A 207 -2.83 -7.48 -15.04
C TYR A 207 -2.79 -8.22 -16.39
N SER A 208 -2.91 -9.54 -16.39
CA SER A 208 -2.84 -10.34 -17.61
C SER A 208 -3.95 -10.01 -18.61
N GLU A 209 -5.13 -9.68 -18.10
CA GLU A 209 -6.28 -9.32 -18.92
C GLU A 209 -6.14 -7.91 -19.50
N ILE A 210 -5.64 -6.93 -18.71
CA ILE A 210 -5.32 -5.59 -19.24
C ILE A 210 -4.25 -5.69 -20.32
N VAL A 211 -3.18 -6.45 -20.10
CA VAL A 211 -2.11 -6.63 -21.10
C VAL A 211 -2.66 -7.27 -22.38
N LYS A 212 -3.54 -8.27 -22.26
CA LYS A 212 -4.20 -8.88 -23.43
C LYS A 212 -5.05 -7.86 -24.17
N LEU A 213 -5.90 -7.13 -23.45
CA LEU A 213 -6.78 -6.09 -24.02
C LEU A 213 -5.98 -5.02 -24.78
N LEU A 214 -4.86 -4.55 -24.20
CA LEU A 214 -3.99 -3.57 -24.86
C LEU A 214 -3.31 -4.15 -26.10
N LYS A 215 -2.83 -5.40 -26.05
CA LYS A 215 -2.24 -6.06 -27.21
C LYS A 215 -3.26 -6.25 -28.34
N ASP A 216 -4.48 -6.66 -28.00
CA ASP A 216 -5.54 -6.87 -28.99
C ASP A 216 -5.96 -5.55 -29.65
N ARG A 217 -5.95 -4.44 -28.93
CA ARG A 217 -6.35 -3.11 -29.43
C ARG A 217 -5.23 -2.33 -30.12
N TYR A 218 -4.03 -2.38 -29.57
CA TYR A 218 -2.92 -1.51 -29.98
C TYR A 218 -1.68 -2.30 -30.43
N GLY A 219 -1.65 -3.62 -30.25
CA GLY A 219 -0.49 -4.47 -30.53
C GLY A 219 -0.27 -4.79 -32.02
N SER A 220 -1.15 -4.35 -32.93
CA SER A 220 -1.04 -4.59 -34.38
C SER A 220 -0.19 -3.57 -35.13
N GLY A 221 0.58 -2.78 -34.42
CA GLY A 221 1.41 -1.70 -34.97
C GLY A 221 2.89 -2.03 -34.96
N LYS A 222 3.35 -2.81 -35.99
CA LYS A 222 4.74 -2.96 -36.50
C LYS A 222 5.85 -3.36 -35.55
#